data_2b61b9787c3e620e9ed98471778fa321
#
_entry.id   2b61b9787c3e620e9ed98471778fa321
#
_cell.length_a   1.000
_cell.length_b   1.000
_cell.length_c   1.000
_cell.angle_alpha   90.00
_cell.angle_beta   90.00
_cell.angle_gamma   90.00
#
_symmetry.space_group_name_H-M   'P 1'
#
loop_
_entity.id
_entity.type
_entity.pdbx_description
1 polymer ?
#
loop_
_entity_poly.entity_id
_entity_poly.type
_entity_poly.pdbx_seq_one_letter_code
_entity_poly.pdbx_strand_id
1 'polypeptide(L)'
;MRECPRCERCYEDEVLLCPDDQAKTKATLPGTTLLNRRYRLDKRLGRGAMGQVYLARDENLITRRVAVKTIRPDVLSDEDLQEGEAIARFEREARTAASIQHPNVIDVNDFGKSDEGVFFLVMEYVEGESLYQLLRREGTLSVQRAHALLRQICAGVEAAHDEGILHRDLKPANVFIVQRKKKDGTISVDDLVKVGDFGLAKIISQSLAGDSSGSGPASRGILGTPEYMAPEQMQAGATLDARADIYALGAMAYHMLGGRPPFTGDIMQIFAQKLTGETPALSTLRSDIPAPVEQAVMHALKKEADGRPGSVAAWYNEFDGAASGAAVAEDEGESRLVVMAPTGAEVYVDDERHGSIGRSGRVILKSIPPGQHVLRVAHSGDQDDERVIEIRADGDEQIIQAQFKSAPSSGLSPSQGGSLGSVSGMTLPPHAVVACTKCGSRFAGGAKFCGRCGNTSFQPVTSDSAMHPRMPPVQPSSLPSLNQAASGASRIRCTRCGVDQPAGTKFCGRCGASLGGSAIAWSAPRPVEVLCPGCNSTYPPGTRFCGRCGRTL
;
A
#
# COMPACT_ATOMS: atom_id res chain seq x y z
N MET A 1 -8.46 6.67 -34.87
CA MET A 1 -7.94 5.64 -33.96
C MET A 1 -9.07 5.07 -33.09
N ARG A 2 -9.05 3.79 -32.79
CA ARG A 2 -10.05 3.07 -31.98
C ARG A 2 -9.40 2.41 -30.78
N GLU A 3 -10.19 2.19 -29.73
CA GLU A 3 -9.78 1.51 -28.51
C GLU A 3 -10.67 0.30 -28.21
N CYS A 4 -10.07 -0.74 -27.65
CA CYS A 4 -10.83 -1.83 -27.06
C CYS A 4 -11.33 -1.43 -25.66
N PRO A 5 -12.63 -1.55 -25.35
CA PRO A 5 -13.17 -1.19 -24.03
C PRO A 5 -12.79 -2.17 -22.92
N ARG A 6 -12.24 -3.36 -23.26
CA ARG A 6 -11.84 -4.39 -22.29
C ARG A 6 -10.34 -4.35 -21.96
N CYS A 7 -9.48 -4.49 -23.00
CA CYS A 7 -8.04 -4.53 -22.80
C CYS A 7 -7.37 -3.16 -22.97
N GLU A 8 -8.13 -2.12 -23.36
CA GLU A 8 -7.69 -0.72 -23.53
C GLU A 8 -6.62 -0.50 -24.60
N ARG A 9 -6.30 -1.53 -25.41
CA ARG A 9 -5.38 -1.41 -26.55
C ARG A 9 -5.92 -0.52 -27.64
N CYS A 10 -4.99 0.20 -28.27
CA CYS A 10 -5.24 1.11 -29.38
C CYS A 10 -5.10 0.39 -30.73
N TYR A 11 -5.94 0.72 -31.68
CA TYR A 11 -6.01 0.12 -33.00
C TYR A 11 -6.29 1.18 -34.06
N GLU A 12 -5.93 0.86 -35.30
CA GLU A 12 -6.33 1.66 -36.46
C GLU A 12 -7.85 1.59 -36.69
N ASP A 13 -8.38 2.51 -37.46
CA ASP A 13 -9.84 2.66 -37.62
C ASP A 13 -10.54 1.47 -38.31
N GLU A 14 -9.80 0.66 -39.05
CA GLU A 14 -10.31 -0.55 -39.73
C GLU A 14 -10.57 -1.70 -38.75
N VAL A 15 -9.93 -1.68 -37.56
CA VAL A 15 -10.06 -2.77 -36.58
C VAL A 15 -11.33 -2.58 -35.73
N LEU A 16 -12.44 -3.15 -36.18
CA LEU A 16 -13.77 -3.05 -35.55
C LEU A 16 -13.94 -4.01 -34.36
N LEU A 17 -13.21 -5.11 -34.33
CA LEU A 17 -13.21 -6.11 -33.26
C LEU A 17 -11.78 -6.26 -32.71
N CYS A 18 -11.64 -6.27 -31.40
CA CYS A 18 -10.35 -6.49 -30.74
C CYS A 18 -9.82 -7.90 -31.07
N PRO A 19 -8.58 -8.05 -31.57
CA PRO A 19 -8.01 -9.36 -31.85
C PRO A 19 -7.87 -10.25 -30.62
N ASP A 20 -7.65 -9.66 -29.43
CA ASP A 20 -7.34 -10.40 -28.21
C ASP A 20 -8.61 -10.90 -27.50
N ASP A 21 -9.68 -10.08 -27.42
CA ASP A 21 -10.85 -10.38 -26.60
C ASP A 21 -12.19 -10.29 -27.37
N GLN A 22 -12.14 -10.09 -28.70
CA GLN A 22 -13.28 -10.02 -29.62
C GLN A 22 -14.32 -8.92 -29.26
N ALA A 23 -13.96 -7.99 -28.38
CA ALA A 23 -14.82 -6.87 -28.03
C ALA A 23 -14.89 -5.87 -29.19
N LYS A 24 -16.09 -5.28 -29.41
CA LYS A 24 -16.23 -4.19 -30.38
C LYS A 24 -15.44 -2.97 -29.94
N THR A 25 -14.53 -2.51 -30.80
CA THR A 25 -13.71 -1.31 -30.55
C THR A 25 -14.55 -0.04 -30.69
N LYS A 26 -14.11 1.05 -30.04
CA LYS A 26 -14.76 2.37 -30.08
C LYS A 26 -13.81 3.41 -30.65
N ALA A 27 -14.29 4.27 -31.53
CA ALA A 27 -13.53 5.44 -31.96
C ALA A 27 -13.29 6.39 -30.75
N THR A 28 -12.08 6.88 -30.59
CA THR A 28 -11.67 7.69 -29.41
C THR A 28 -10.88 8.95 -29.77
N LEU A 29 -9.95 8.86 -30.71
CA LEU A 29 -9.20 10.01 -31.20
C LEU A 29 -9.29 10.07 -32.72
N PRO A 30 -9.29 11.28 -33.33
CA PRO A 30 -9.10 11.42 -34.76
C PRO A 30 -7.69 10.94 -35.17
N GLY A 31 -7.55 10.46 -36.41
CA GLY A 31 -6.28 10.01 -36.97
C GLY A 31 -5.90 8.57 -36.60
N THR A 32 -4.65 8.24 -36.86
CA THR A 32 -4.06 6.90 -36.69
C THR A 32 -3.55 6.67 -35.27
N THR A 33 -3.08 5.46 -34.97
CA THR A 33 -2.37 5.16 -33.70
C THR A 33 -1.00 5.84 -33.63
N LEU A 34 -0.45 6.33 -34.74
CA LEU A 34 0.83 7.00 -34.80
C LEU A 34 0.65 8.53 -34.69
N LEU A 35 0.71 9.06 -33.47
CA LEU A 35 0.56 10.48 -33.19
C LEU A 35 1.82 11.24 -33.61
N ASN A 36 1.65 12.36 -34.33
CA ASN A 36 2.72 13.23 -34.82
C ASN A 36 3.86 12.47 -35.52
N ARG A 37 3.56 11.38 -36.27
CA ARG A 37 4.51 10.51 -37.00
C ARG A 37 5.65 9.97 -36.14
N ARG A 38 5.51 10.00 -34.80
CA ARG A 38 6.57 9.61 -33.88
C ARG A 38 6.10 8.74 -32.72
N TYR A 39 4.95 9.02 -32.13
CA TYR A 39 4.51 8.34 -30.91
C TYR A 39 3.42 7.35 -31.24
N ARG A 40 3.74 6.05 -31.25
CA ARG A 40 2.78 4.98 -31.47
C ARG A 40 2.03 4.66 -30.18
N LEU A 41 0.75 4.95 -30.17
CA LEU A 41 -0.14 4.70 -29.03
C LEU A 41 -0.48 3.21 -28.95
N ASP A 42 -0.07 2.54 -27.88
CA ASP A 42 -0.26 1.09 -27.70
C ASP A 42 -1.49 0.77 -26.85
N LYS A 43 -1.67 1.48 -25.74
CA LYS A 43 -2.72 1.18 -24.76
C LYS A 43 -3.09 2.43 -23.97
N ARG A 44 -4.36 2.59 -23.64
CA ARG A 44 -4.79 3.63 -22.70
C ARG A 44 -4.39 3.23 -21.27
N LEU A 45 -3.76 4.15 -20.55
CA LEU A 45 -3.39 4.02 -19.12
C LEU A 45 -4.45 4.62 -18.19
N GLY A 46 -5.13 5.68 -18.67
CA GLY A 46 -6.14 6.36 -17.86
C GLY A 46 -6.99 7.34 -18.66
N ARG A 47 -8.11 7.72 -18.05
CA ARG A 47 -9.01 8.79 -18.55
C ARG A 47 -9.24 9.77 -17.41
N GLY A 48 -9.06 11.05 -17.68
CA GLY A 48 -9.33 12.14 -16.76
C GLY A 48 -10.25 13.18 -17.38
N ALA A 49 -10.58 14.21 -16.62
CA ALA A 49 -11.41 15.31 -17.09
C ALA A 49 -10.78 16.09 -18.23
N MET A 50 -9.45 16.20 -18.25
CA MET A 50 -8.67 16.94 -19.26
C MET A 50 -8.44 16.14 -20.55
N GLY A 51 -8.55 14.80 -20.52
CA GLY A 51 -8.22 13.97 -21.66
C GLY A 51 -7.88 12.55 -21.27
N GLN A 52 -7.05 11.90 -22.08
CA GLN A 52 -6.68 10.51 -21.92
C GLN A 52 -5.15 10.38 -21.89
N VAL A 53 -4.65 9.40 -21.12
CA VAL A 53 -3.23 9.08 -21.05
C VAL A 53 -3.01 7.71 -21.69
N TYR A 54 -2.05 7.62 -22.59
CA TYR A 54 -1.69 6.41 -23.33
C TYR A 54 -0.27 5.97 -23.03
N LEU A 55 -0.04 4.70 -22.92
CA LEU A 55 1.28 4.10 -23.12
C LEU A 55 1.60 4.19 -24.61
N ALA A 56 2.76 4.71 -24.93
CA ALA A 56 3.22 4.83 -26.31
C ALA A 56 4.69 4.44 -26.45
N ARG A 57 5.10 4.14 -27.68
CA ARG A 57 6.50 3.95 -28.07
C ARG A 57 6.95 5.14 -28.90
N ASP A 58 8.16 5.62 -28.61
CA ASP A 58 8.84 6.61 -29.47
C ASP A 58 9.50 5.88 -30.64
N GLU A 59 8.94 6.01 -31.84
CA GLU A 59 9.47 5.33 -33.04
C GLU A 59 10.89 5.81 -33.44
N ASN A 60 11.33 6.98 -32.97
CA ASN A 60 12.69 7.46 -33.13
C ASN A 60 13.68 6.80 -32.15
N LEU A 61 13.13 6.33 -30.98
CA LEU A 61 13.89 5.67 -29.92
C LEU A 61 13.20 4.35 -29.57
N ILE A 62 13.29 3.37 -30.46
CA ILE A 62 12.49 2.12 -30.54
C ILE A 62 12.29 1.39 -29.21
N THR A 63 13.20 1.51 -28.26
CA THR A 63 13.09 0.87 -26.94
C THR A 63 12.46 1.76 -25.87
N ARG A 64 12.21 3.06 -26.19
CA ARG A 64 11.72 4.01 -25.18
C ARG A 64 10.19 4.00 -25.11
N ARG A 65 9.67 3.58 -23.96
CA ARG A 65 8.26 3.76 -23.62
C ARG A 65 8.05 5.14 -23.02
N VAL A 66 6.95 5.79 -23.41
CA VAL A 66 6.53 7.10 -22.93
C VAL A 66 5.06 7.08 -22.57
N ALA A 67 4.64 8.01 -21.71
CA ALA A 67 3.24 8.29 -21.45
C ALA A 67 2.83 9.50 -22.31
N VAL A 68 1.78 9.36 -23.10
CA VAL A 68 1.25 10.44 -23.93
C VAL A 68 -0.11 10.85 -23.39
N LYS A 69 -0.22 12.07 -22.88
CA LYS A 69 -1.48 12.67 -22.43
C LYS A 69 -2.06 13.53 -23.54
N THR A 70 -3.21 13.12 -24.08
CA THR A 70 -3.96 13.91 -25.05
C THR A 70 -4.90 14.86 -24.31
N ILE A 71 -5.03 16.09 -24.80
CA ILE A 71 -5.88 17.12 -24.22
C ILE A 71 -7.12 17.27 -25.08
N ARG A 72 -8.28 17.32 -24.45
CA ARG A 72 -9.55 17.53 -25.13
C ARG A 72 -9.63 18.95 -25.68
N PRO A 73 -10.09 19.14 -26.93
CA PRO A 73 -10.21 20.48 -27.53
C PRO A 73 -11.12 21.42 -26.75
N ASP A 74 -12.23 20.92 -26.19
CA ASP A 74 -13.18 21.71 -25.40
C ASP A 74 -12.61 22.23 -24.05
N VAL A 75 -11.50 21.69 -23.60
CA VAL A 75 -10.76 22.18 -22.42
C VAL A 75 -9.86 23.38 -22.76
N LEU A 76 -9.46 23.49 -24.03
CA LEU A 76 -8.59 24.56 -24.52
C LEU A 76 -9.36 25.68 -25.21
N SER A 77 -10.58 25.42 -25.70
CA SER A 77 -11.43 26.41 -26.33
C SER A 77 -12.20 27.19 -25.27
N ASP A 78 -11.82 28.42 -25.08
CA ASP A 78 -12.65 29.49 -24.52
C ASP A 78 -13.45 30.09 -25.68
N GLU A 79 -14.77 30.32 -25.55
CA GLU A 79 -15.59 30.91 -26.62
C GLU A 79 -15.07 32.28 -27.07
N ASP A 80 -14.29 32.94 -26.20
CA ASP A 80 -13.72 34.28 -26.43
C ASP A 80 -12.25 34.27 -26.92
N LEU A 81 -11.55 33.09 -26.95
CA LEU A 81 -10.15 33.01 -27.37
C LEU A 81 -10.04 32.55 -28.83
N GLN A 82 -9.20 33.23 -29.59
CA GLN A 82 -8.80 32.76 -30.91
C GLN A 82 -7.97 31.47 -30.78
N GLU A 83 -8.09 30.55 -31.73
CA GLU A 83 -7.37 29.24 -31.72
C GLU A 83 -5.87 29.41 -31.48
N GLY A 84 -5.25 30.50 -32.00
CA GLY A 84 -3.84 30.78 -31.79
C GLY A 84 -3.44 31.09 -30.36
N GLU A 85 -4.32 31.68 -29.58
CA GLU A 85 -4.06 32.02 -28.15
C GLU A 85 -4.14 30.77 -27.26
N ALA A 86 -5.07 29.87 -27.55
CA ALA A 86 -5.20 28.62 -26.85
C ALA A 86 -3.94 27.74 -27.06
N ILE A 87 -3.40 27.70 -28.29
CA ILE A 87 -2.15 27.00 -28.63
C ILE A 87 -0.97 27.63 -27.86
N ALA A 88 -0.79 28.94 -27.96
CA ALA A 88 0.31 29.64 -27.29
C ALA A 88 0.29 29.47 -25.77
N ARG A 89 -0.92 29.40 -25.18
CA ARG A 89 -1.11 29.15 -23.76
C ARG A 89 -0.73 27.73 -23.37
N PHE A 90 -1.21 26.70 -24.12
CA PHE A 90 -0.83 25.31 -23.91
C PHE A 90 0.68 25.12 -23.98
N GLU A 91 1.32 25.65 -25.02
CA GLU A 91 2.77 25.54 -25.20
C GLU A 91 3.55 26.21 -24.07
N ARG A 92 3.10 27.36 -23.59
CA ARG A 92 3.75 28.05 -22.46
C ARG A 92 3.69 27.21 -21.17
N GLU A 93 2.51 26.69 -20.83
CA GLU A 93 2.36 25.85 -19.62
C GLU A 93 3.11 24.53 -19.77
N ALA A 94 3.12 23.93 -20.96
CA ALA A 94 3.91 22.71 -21.24
C ALA A 94 5.42 22.94 -21.10
N ARG A 95 5.94 24.07 -21.62
CA ARG A 95 7.35 24.47 -21.43
C ARG A 95 7.68 24.71 -19.98
N THR A 96 6.79 25.35 -19.25
CA THR A 96 6.93 25.60 -17.82
C THR A 96 6.97 24.28 -17.04
N ALA A 97 6.08 23.32 -17.34
CA ALA A 97 6.14 21.99 -16.73
C ALA A 97 7.44 21.22 -17.10
N ALA A 98 7.97 21.42 -18.32
CA ALA A 98 9.20 20.78 -18.78
C ALA A 98 10.48 21.39 -18.17
N SER A 99 10.42 22.55 -17.52
CA SER A 99 11.58 23.15 -16.84
C SER A 99 11.89 22.49 -15.50
N ILE A 100 10.93 21.79 -14.89
CA ILE A 100 11.14 21.12 -13.60
C ILE A 100 12.01 19.87 -13.80
N GLN A 101 13.24 19.91 -13.31
CA GLN A 101 14.18 18.79 -13.37
C GLN A 101 14.46 18.28 -11.95
N HIS A 102 13.74 17.24 -11.53
CA HIS A 102 13.91 16.67 -10.20
C HIS A 102 13.63 15.15 -10.21
N PRO A 103 14.40 14.32 -9.49
CA PRO A 103 14.21 12.86 -9.49
C PRO A 103 12.82 12.41 -9.04
N ASN A 104 12.14 13.22 -8.23
CA ASN A 104 10.79 12.95 -7.74
C ASN A 104 9.68 13.66 -8.55
N VAL A 105 9.99 14.19 -9.73
CA VAL A 105 9.01 14.75 -10.67
C VAL A 105 9.02 13.94 -11.95
N ILE A 106 7.87 13.76 -12.59
CA ILE A 106 7.77 13.11 -13.91
C ILE A 106 8.25 14.09 -14.97
N ASP A 107 9.28 13.68 -15.73
CA ASP A 107 9.85 14.49 -16.79
C ASP A 107 8.86 14.67 -17.96
N VAL A 108 8.71 15.91 -18.42
CA VAL A 108 8.03 16.23 -19.68
C VAL A 108 9.08 16.22 -20.81
N ASN A 109 8.90 15.31 -21.78
CA ASN A 109 9.90 15.08 -22.84
C ASN A 109 9.58 15.82 -24.14
N ASP A 110 8.28 16.03 -24.42
CA ASP A 110 7.82 16.65 -25.66
C ASP A 110 6.35 17.10 -25.52
N PHE A 111 5.91 18.01 -26.39
CA PHE A 111 4.53 18.44 -26.49
C PHE A 111 4.23 18.96 -27.88
N GLY A 112 2.98 19.01 -28.26
CA GLY A 112 2.59 19.54 -29.56
C GLY A 112 1.12 19.41 -29.90
N LYS A 113 0.81 19.72 -31.17
CA LYS A 113 -0.49 19.51 -31.81
C LYS A 113 -0.28 18.59 -33.00
N SER A 114 -1.07 17.52 -33.14
CA SER A 114 -0.99 16.64 -34.31
C SER A 114 -1.63 17.28 -35.54
N ASP A 115 -1.37 16.69 -36.72
CA ASP A 115 -1.96 17.14 -37.99
C ASP A 115 -3.50 17.12 -37.93
N GLU A 116 -4.09 16.22 -37.13
CA GLU A 116 -5.54 16.10 -36.89
C GLU A 116 -6.08 17.01 -35.78
N GLY A 117 -5.26 17.89 -35.24
CA GLY A 117 -5.64 18.88 -34.24
C GLY A 117 -5.64 18.39 -32.78
N VAL A 118 -5.09 17.22 -32.49
CA VAL A 118 -5.00 16.67 -31.13
C VAL A 118 -3.80 17.31 -30.40
N PHE A 119 -4.06 18.01 -29.31
CA PHE A 119 -2.99 18.49 -28.40
C PHE A 119 -2.52 17.33 -27.54
N PHE A 120 -1.19 17.24 -27.35
CA PHE A 120 -0.59 16.17 -26.56
C PHE A 120 0.64 16.64 -25.80
N LEU A 121 0.87 15.96 -24.67
CA LEU A 121 2.07 16.07 -23.83
C LEU A 121 2.70 14.67 -23.71
N VAL A 122 3.99 14.58 -23.95
CA VAL A 122 4.77 13.35 -23.85
C VAL A 122 5.60 13.39 -22.58
N MET A 123 5.43 12.40 -21.74
CA MET A 123 6.06 12.32 -20.42
C MET A 123 6.82 11.01 -20.25
N GLU A 124 7.70 10.98 -19.28
CA GLU A 124 8.29 9.74 -18.76
C GLU A 124 7.19 8.73 -18.43
N TYR A 125 7.32 7.50 -18.94
CA TYR A 125 6.46 6.40 -18.51
C TYR A 125 6.99 5.80 -17.22
N VAL A 126 6.24 5.92 -16.17
CA VAL A 126 6.55 5.38 -14.85
C VAL A 126 5.93 3.99 -14.71
N GLU A 127 6.78 2.96 -14.59
CA GLU A 127 6.34 1.58 -14.37
C GLU A 127 6.17 1.33 -12.86
N GLY A 128 4.98 1.63 -12.35
CA GLY A 128 4.66 1.55 -10.93
C GLY A 128 3.15 1.62 -10.67
N GLU A 129 2.78 1.68 -9.41
CA GLU A 129 1.39 1.94 -8.99
C GLU A 129 1.24 3.39 -8.50
N SER A 130 0.04 3.95 -8.62
CA SER A 130 -0.23 5.25 -7.99
C SER A 130 -0.40 5.09 -6.48
N LEU A 131 -0.12 6.16 -5.71
CA LEU A 131 -0.40 6.21 -4.27
C LEU A 131 -1.88 5.93 -3.98
N TYR A 132 -2.79 6.31 -4.90
CA TYR A 132 -4.20 5.95 -4.80
C TYR A 132 -4.43 4.43 -4.82
N GLN A 133 -3.74 3.71 -5.72
CA GLN A 133 -3.84 2.25 -5.80
C GLN A 133 -3.22 1.58 -4.57
N LEU A 134 -2.08 2.10 -4.09
CA LEU A 134 -1.44 1.67 -2.86
C LEU A 134 -2.40 1.80 -1.66
N LEU A 135 -2.99 2.98 -1.45
CA LEU A 135 -3.92 3.24 -0.35
C LEU A 135 -5.19 2.40 -0.44
N ARG A 136 -5.72 2.16 -1.65
CA ARG A 136 -6.83 1.22 -1.82
C ARG A 136 -6.49 -0.22 -1.48
N ARG A 137 -5.25 -0.63 -1.64
CA ARG A 137 -4.76 -1.98 -1.36
C ARG A 137 -4.42 -2.18 0.13
N GLU A 138 -3.75 -1.19 0.74
CA GLU A 138 -3.22 -1.29 2.10
C GLU A 138 -4.12 -0.64 3.16
N GLY A 139 -4.96 0.30 2.77
CA GLY A 139 -5.80 1.09 3.67
C GLY A 139 -5.00 2.19 4.34
N THR A 140 -4.42 1.92 5.50
CA THR A 140 -3.57 2.85 6.25
C THR A 140 -2.10 2.49 6.12
N LEU A 141 -1.22 3.48 6.21
CA LEU A 141 0.23 3.30 6.26
C LEU A 141 0.75 3.53 7.68
N SER A 142 1.89 2.94 8.01
CA SER A 142 2.64 3.32 9.22
C SER A 142 3.17 4.74 9.09
N VAL A 143 3.44 5.39 10.23
CA VAL A 143 4.02 6.75 10.27
C VAL A 143 5.35 6.77 9.51
N GLN A 144 6.21 5.76 9.71
CA GLN A 144 7.51 5.64 9.06
C GLN A 144 7.38 5.52 7.53
N ARG A 145 6.41 4.73 7.02
CA ARG A 145 6.19 4.60 5.59
C ARG A 145 5.60 5.87 4.98
N ALA A 146 4.62 6.47 5.64
CA ALA A 146 4.06 7.75 5.22
C ALA A 146 5.13 8.85 5.18
N HIS A 147 6.01 8.92 6.19
CA HIS A 147 7.14 9.81 6.25
C HIS A 147 8.11 9.61 5.07
N ALA A 148 8.51 8.37 4.77
CA ALA A 148 9.43 8.05 3.67
C ALA A 148 8.86 8.46 2.29
N LEU A 149 7.55 8.31 2.08
CA LEU A 149 6.86 8.75 0.86
C LEU A 149 6.74 10.27 0.81
N LEU A 150 6.29 10.91 1.91
CA LEU A 150 6.12 12.36 1.99
C LEU A 150 7.43 13.11 1.78
N ARG A 151 8.55 12.60 2.28
CA ARG A 151 9.88 13.16 2.03
C ARG A 151 10.14 13.39 0.54
N GLN A 152 9.84 12.40 -0.28
CA GLN A 152 10.06 12.46 -1.72
C GLN A 152 9.01 13.29 -2.45
N ILE A 153 7.74 13.20 -2.03
CA ILE A 153 6.65 14.02 -2.58
C ILE A 153 6.95 15.49 -2.33
N CYS A 154 7.26 15.87 -1.10
CA CYS A 154 7.58 17.24 -0.73
C CYS A 154 8.80 17.78 -1.48
N ALA A 155 9.88 16.97 -1.63
CA ALA A 155 11.04 17.37 -2.40
C ALA A 155 10.70 17.69 -3.88
N GLY A 156 9.82 16.88 -4.51
CA GLY A 156 9.37 17.15 -5.88
C GLY A 156 8.47 18.38 -5.99
N VAL A 157 7.58 18.60 -5.00
CA VAL A 157 6.69 19.79 -5.00
C VAL A 157 7.48 21.06 -4.69
N GLU A 158 8.42 21.03 -3.76
CA GLU A 158 9.29 22.17 -3.44
C GLU A 158 10.11 22.57 -4.68
N ALA A 159 10.72 21.61 -5.39
CA ALA A 159 11.47 21.89 -6.63
C ALA A 159 10.62 22.60 -7.70
N ALA A 160 9.32 22.28 -7.80
CA ALA A 160 8.41 23.01 -8.68
C ALA A 160 8.10 24.42 -8.17
N HIS A 161 7.95 24.58 -6.85
CA HIS A 161 7.71 25.88 -6.24
C HIS A 161 8.90 26.84 -6.39
N ASP A 162 10.12 26.31 -6.34
CA ASP A 162 11.36 27.08 -6.60
C ASP A 162 11.39 27.66 -8.03
N GLU A 163 10.77 26.96 -9.00
CA GLU A 163 10.57 27.44 -10.38
C GLU A 163 9.30 28.30 -10.54
N GLY A 164 8.61 28.64 -9.44
CA GLY A 164 7.37 29.41 -9.46
C GLY A 164 6.14 28.63 -9.96
N ILE A 165 6.20 27.31 -9.96
CA ILE A 165 5.15 26.44 -10.50
C ILE A 165 4.38 25.80 -9.35
N LEU A 166 3.06 26.12 -9.27
CA LEU A 166 2.14 25.46 -8.36
C LEU A 166 1.52 24.24 -9.02
N HIS A 167 1.35 23.16 -8.26
CA HIS A 167 0.75 21.92 -8.77
C HIS A 167 -0.78 22.05 -8.98
N ARG A 168 -1.51 22.60 -8.00
CA ARG A 168 -2.95 22.90 -7.99
C ARG A 168 -3.92 21.71 -8.07
N ASP A 169 -3.47 20.52 -8.44
CA ASP A 169 -4.26 19.27 -8.46
C ASP A 169 -3.48 18.12 -7.81
N LEU A 170 -2.81 18.40 -6.68
CA LEU A 170 -2.03 17.41 -5.96
C LEU A 170 -2.98 16.42 -5.24
N LYS A 171 -2.82 15.14 -5.57
CA LYS A 171 -3.67 14.05 -5.06
C LYS A 171 -2.97 12.69 -5.20
N PRO A 172 -3.39 11.64 -4.49
CA PRO A 172 -2.76 10.32 -4.57
C PRO A 172 -2.74 9.70 -5.98
N ALA A 173 -3.65 10.06 -6.88
CA ALA A 173 -3.66 9.56 -8.25
C ALA A 173 -2.52 10.14 -9.12
N ASN A 174 -1.97 11.30 -8.75
CA ASN A 174 -0.88 11.99 -9.45
C ASN A 174 0.50 11.70 -8.82
N VAL A 175 0.57 10.83 -7.82
CA VAL A 175 1.81 10.37 -7.17
C VAL A 175 2.02 8.90 -7.52
N PHE A 176 3.16 8.59 -8.13
CA PHE A 176 3.50 7.24 -8.59
C PHE A 176 4.62 6.66 -7.75
N ILE A 177 4.50 5.38 -7.42
CA ILE A 177 5.44 4.63 -6.59
C ILE A 177 6.07 3.54 -7.44
N VAL A 178 7.38 3.61 -7.61
CA VAL A 178 8.18 2.67 -8.40
C VAL A 178 8.94 1.77 -7.44
N GLN A 179 8.63 0.50 -7.46
CA GLN A 179 9.39 -0.49 -6.70
C GLN A 179 10.75 -0.72 -7.37
N ARG A 180 11.83 -0.35 -6.69
CA ARG A 180 13.18 -0.62 -7.17
C ARG A 180 13.54 -2.09 -6.94
N LYS A 181 13.80 -2.82 -8.01
CA LYS A 181 14.41 -4.16 -7.92
C LYS A 181 15.92 -3.99 -7.73
N LYS A 182 16.47 -4.58 -6.68
CA LYS A 182 17.92 -4.71 -6.51
C LYS A 182 18.49 -5.63 -7.59
N LYS A 183 19.81 -5.54 -7.85
CA LYS A 183 20.51 -6.40 -8.85
C LYS A 183 20.37 -7.91 -8.57
N ASP A 184 20.08 -8.29 -7.34
CA ASP A 184 19.82 -9.67 -6.90
C ASP A 184 18.36 -10.12 -7.10
N GLY A 185 17.50 -9.28 -7.70
CA GLY A 185 16.08 -9.56 -7.94
C GLY A 185 15.17 -9.30 -6.72
N THR A 186 15.73 -8.94 -5.55
CA THR A 186 14.92 -8.55 -4.38
C THR A 186 14.36 -7.15 -4.57
N ILE A 187 13.14 -6.91 -4.04
CA ILE A 187 12.53 -5.58 -4.04
C ILE A 187 13.28 -4.73 -3.00
N SER A 188 13.72 -3.53 -3.41
CA SER A 188 14.29 -2.56 -2.45
C SER A 188 13.20 -2.11 -1.48
N VAL A 189 13.58 -1.91 -0.22
CA VAL A 189 12.67 -1.34 0.79
C VAL A 189 12.37 0.14 0.46
N ASP A 190 13.23 0.79 -0.34
CA ASP A 190 13.09 2.20 -0.71
C ASP A 190 12.33 2.33 -2.02
N ASP A 191 11.04 2.62 -1.93
CA ASP A 191 10.21 3.00 -3.06
C ASP A 191 10.70 4.35 -3.64
N LEU A 192 10.82 4.46 -4.97
CA LEU A 192 11.02 5.75 -5.62
C LEU A 192 9.66 6.39 -5.89
N VAL A 193 9.49 7.63 -5.45
CA VAL A 193 8.27 8.41 -5.72
C VAL A 193 8.49 9.36 -6.89
N LYS A 194 7.49 9.45 -7.76
CA LYS A 194 7.42 10.46 -8.82
C LYS A 194 6.07 11.18 -8.79
N VAL A 195 6.09 12.51 -8.75
CA VAL A 195 4.91 13.37 -8.80
C VAL A 195 4.69 13.83 -10.24
N GLY A 196 3.48 13.67 -10.74
CA GLY A 196 3.10 14.02 -12.11
C GLY A 196 2.00 15.06 -12.22
N ASP A 197 1.73 15.51 -13.42
CA ASP A 197 0.65 16.44 -13.77
C ASP A 197 0.82 17.88 -13.22
N PHE A 198 2.05 18.37 -13.08
CA PHE A 198 2.33 19.77 -12.72
C PHE A 198 1.80 20.77 -13.74
N GLY A 199 1.22 21.87 -13.26
CA GLY A 199 0.89 23.07 -14.04
C GLY A 199 -0.30 22.95 -15.00
N LEU A 200 -0.74 21.75 -15.37
CA LEU A 200 -1.83 21.55 -16.33
C LEU A 200 -3.20 22.06 -15.81
N ALA A 201 -3.40 22.09 -14.48
CA ALA A 201 -4.63 22.62 -13.88
C ALA A 201 -4.82 24.12 -14.12
N LYS A 202 -3.75 24.89 -14.35
CA LYS A 202 -3.81 26.32 -14.65
C LYS A 202 -4.42 26.61 -16.02
N ILE A 203 -4.17 25.75 -17.01
CA ILE A 203 -4.78 25.86 -18.34
C ILE A 203 -6.31 25.92 -18.22
N ILE A 204 -6.85 25.14 -17.31
CA ILE A 204 -8.30 24.95 -17.15
C ILE A 204 -8.92 26.04 -16.27
N SER A 205 -8.28 26.36 -15.15
CA SER A 205 -8.84 27.36 -14.21
C SER A 205 -8.99 28.74 -14.84
N GLN A 206 -8.14 29.08 -15.79
CA GLN A 206 -8.20 30.35 -16.50
C GLN A 206 -9.24 30.34 -17.64
N SER A 207 -9.48 29.20 -18.30
CA SER A 207 -10.57 29.04 -19.27
C SER A 207 -11.96 29.16 -18.62
N LEU A 208 -12.05 28.80 -17.33
CA LEU A 208 -13.29 28.90 -16.55
C LEU A 208 -13.52 30.31 -15.93
N ALA A 209 -12.48 31.16 -15.85
CA ALA A 209 -12.55 32.47 -15.22
C ALA A 209 -13.01 33.58 -16.18
N GLY A 210 -13.03 33.37 -17.50
CA GLY A 210 -13.40 34.34 -18.53
C GLY A 210 -14.86 34.74 -18.58
N ASP A 211 -15.77 33.94 -18.00
CA ASP A 211 -17.22 34.21 -18.08
C ASP A 211 -17.78 34.82 -16.80
N SER A 212 -17.76 36.15 -16.70
CA SER A 212 -18.29 36.89 -15.56
C SER A 212 -19.83 37.05 -15.57
N SER A 213 -20.58 36.37 -16.43
CA SER A 213 -22.04 36.54 -16.52
C SER A 213 -22.80 35.32 -15.92
N GLY A 214 -23.09 35.43 -14.63
CA GLY A 214 -24.38 35.01 -14.06
C GLY A 214 -24.67 33.55 -13.75
N SER A 215 -23.75 32.63 -13.91
CA SER A 215 -23.99 31.22 -13.48
C SER A 215 -22.97 30.86 -12.42
N GLY A 216 -23.42 30.58 -11.19
CA GLY A 216 -22.56 30.23 -10.06
C GLY A 216 -21.67 29.00 -10.33
N PRO A 217 -20.61 28.81 -9.53
CA PRO A 217 -19.59 27.74 -9.72
C PRO A 217 -20.15 26.32 -9.74
N ALA A 218 -21.38 26.10 -9.38
CA ALA A 218 -22.04 24.80 -9.32
C ALA A 218 -22.49 24.24 -10.68
N SER A 219 -22.58 25.05 -11.75
CA SER A 219 -23.12 24.62 -13.05
C SER A 219 -22.05 24.25 -14.09
N ARG A 220 -20.77 24.61 -13.85
CA ARG A 220 -19.63 24.24 -14.71
C ARG A 220 -18.75 23.27 -13.95
N GLY A 221 -18.91 21.98 -14.16
CA GLY A 221 -18.31 20.85 -13.47
C GLY A 221 -16.97 21.16 -12.80
N ILE A 222 -16.93 21.14 -11.46
CA ILE A 222 -15.70 21.28 -10.67
C ILE A 222 -14.70 20.25 -11.15
N LEU A 223 -13.63 20.77 -11.76
CA LEU A 223 -12.57 19.97 -12.32
C LEU A 223 -11.56 19.63 -11.21
N GLY A 224 -11.51 18.38 -10.78
CA GLY A 224 -10.58 17.92 -9.76
C GLY A 224 -11.20 16.92 -8.80
N THR A 225 -10.40 16.46 -7.88
CA THR A 225 -10.77 15.58 -6.78
C THR A 225 -10.96 16.43 -5.54
N PRO A 226 -12.21 16.82 -5.19
CA PRO A 226 -12.48 17.88 -4.21
C PRO A 226 -11.98 17.54 -2.81
N GLU A 227 -11.73 16.26 -2.50
CA GLU A 227 -11.24 15.77 -1.22
C GLU A 227 -9.89 16.40 -0.82
N TYR A 228 -9.00 16.64 -1.80
CA TYR A 228 -7.64 17.16 -1.57
C TYR A 228 -7.52 18.66 -1.88
N MET A 229 -8.51 19.25 -2.54
CA MET A 229 -8.52 20.64 -2.95
C MET A 229 -8.55 21.58 -1.74
N ALA A 230 -7.75 22.66 -1.74
CA ALA A 230 -7.78 23.66 -0.69
C ALA A 230 -9.06 24.50 -0.73
N PRO A 231 -9.56 25.03 0.42
CA PRO A 231 -10.80 25.81 0.47
C PRO A 231 -10.79 27.04 -0.46
N GLU A 232 -9.65 27.74 -0.59
CA GLU A 232 -9.49 28.89 -1.47
C GLU A 232 -9.57 28.54 -2.96
N GLN A 233 -9.24 27.31 -3.35
CA GLN A 233 -9.41 26.85 -4.74
C GLN A 233 -10.88 26.73 -5.16
N MET A 234 -11.78 26.68 -4.19
CA MET A 234 -13.23 26.61 -4.41
C MET A 234 -13.88 27.99 -4.52
N GLN A 235 -13.12 29.07 -4.28
CA GLN A 235 -13.59 30.43 -4.30
C GLN A 235 -13.24 31.10 -5.65
N ALA A 236 -14.22 31.63 -6.34
CA ALA A 236 -13.99 32.32 -7.59
C ALA A 236 -13.14 33.59 -7.34
N GLY A 237 -12.08 33.78 -8.15
CA GLY A 237 -11.21 34.93 -8.07
C GLY A 237 -10.18 34.91 -6.93
N ALA A 238 -10.08 33.84 -6.14
CA ALA A 238 -9.06 33.74 -5.10
C ALA A 238 -7.65 33.64 -5.72
N THR A 239 -6.71 34.36 -5.15
CA THR A 239 -5.29 34.22 -5.51
C THR A 239 -4.73 32.99 -4.83
N LEU A 240 -4.19 32.05 -5.63
CA LEU A 240 -3.60 30.81 -5.15
C LEU A 240 -2.09 30.95 -5.03
N ASP A 241 -1.52 30.46 -3.93
CA ASP A 241 -0.10 30.36 -3.69
C ASP A 241 0.32 28.93 -3.26
N ALA A 242 1.58 28.76 -2.85
CA ALA A 242 2.15 27.48 -2.42
C ALA A 242 1.34 26.78 -1.32
N ARG A 243 0.61 27.53 -0.51
CA ARG A 243 -0.18 27.02 0.62
C ARG A 243 -1.41 26.20 0.19
N ALA A 244 -1.85 26.34 -1.06
CA ALA A 244 -2.87 25.44 -1.62
C ALA A 244 -2.32 24.02 -1.81
N ASP A 245 -1.08 23.88 -2.29
CA ASP A 245 -0.43 22.56 -2.42
C ASP A 245 -0.06 21.99 -1.04
N ILE A 246 0.31 22.82 -0.06
CA ILE A 246 0.55 22.38 1.33
C ILE A 246 -0.71 21.79 1.94
N TYR A 247 -1.88 22.39 1.71
CA TYR A 247 -3.15 21.80 2.14
C TYR A 247 -3.37 20.41 1.52
N ALA A 248 -3.11 20.28 0.21
CA ALA A 248 -3.25 19.00 -0.48
C ALA A 248 -2.25 17.94 0.05
N LEU A 249 -1.02 18.32 0.39
CA LEU A 249 -0.03 17.47 1.06
C LEU A 249 -0.54 17.02 2.44
N GLY A 250 -1.09 17.93 3.24
CA GLY A 250 -1.74 17.63 4.52
C GLY A 250 -2.90 16.64 4.36
N ALA A 251 -3.76 16.84 3.34
CA ALA A 251 -4.88 15.94 3.05
C ALA A 251 -4.41 14.54 2.60
N MET A 252 -3.31 14.45 1.86
CA MET A 252 -2.68 13.17 1.51
C MET A 252 -2.06 12.50 2.73
N ALA A 253 -1.35 13.24 3.58
CA ALA A 253 -0.80 12.71 4.83
C ALA A 253 -1.91 12.17 5.74
N TYR A 254 -2.99 12.92 5.91
CA TYR A 254 -4.18 12.50 6.64
C TYR A 254 -4.74 11.19 6.07
N HIS A 255 -4.88 11.08 4.73
CA HIS A 255 -5.37 9.87 4.08
C HIS A 255 -4.41 8.69 4.26
N MET A 256 -3.10 8.88 4.10
CA MET A 256 -2.10 7.83 4.32
C MET A 256 -2.17 7.26 5.74
N LEU A 257 -2.32 8.10 6.73
CA LEU A 257 -2.35 7.72 8.14
C LEU A 257 -3.72 7.22 8.60
N GLY A 258 -4.79 7.90 8.20
CA GLY A 258 -6.16 7.64 8.64
C GLY A 258 -6.98 6.72 7.74
N GLY A 259 -6.46 6.33 6.55
CA GLY A 259 -7.13 5.42 5.60
C GLY A 259 -8.23 6.08 4.75
N ARG A 260 -8.52 7.35 4.96
CA ARG A 260 -9.48 8.14 4.16
C ARG A 260 -9.11 9.62 4.19
N PRO A 261 -9.50 10.41 3.17
CA PRO A 261 -9.31 11.86 3.23
C PRO A 261 -10.11 12.51 4.36
N PRO A 262 -9.73 13.73 4.80
CA PRO A 262 -10.37 14.41 5.93
C PRO A 262 -11.86 14.69 5.71
N PHE A 263 -12.25 14.97 4.47
CA PHE A 263 -13.64 15.23 4.08
C PHE A 263 -14.05 14.28 2.97
N THR A 264 -15.27 13.69 3.10
CA THR A 264 -15.82 12.70 2.18
C THR A 264 -17.30 12.97 1.95
N GLY A 265 -17.83 12.52 0.81
CA GLY A 265 -19.22 12.70 0.44
C GLY A 265 -19.37 13.11 -1.02
N ASP A 266 -20.52 13.67 -1.37
CA ASP A 266 -20.67 14.34 -2.67
C ASP A 266 -19.95 15.70 -2.70
N ILE A 267 -19.79 16.26 -3.89
CA ILE A 267 -19.04 17.51 -4.11
C ILE A 267 -19.58 18.65 -3.22
N MET A 268 -20.89 18.79 -3.11
CA MET A 268 -21.51 19.87 -2.34
C MET A 268 -21.32 19.66 -0.83
N GLN A 269 -21.37 18.40 -0.37
CA GLN A 269 -21.09 18.06 1.02
C GLN A 269 -19.64 18.36 1.40
N ILE A 270 -18.67 17.98 0.54
CA ILE A 270 -17.26 18.27 0.77
C ILE A 270 -17.02 19.78 0.81
N PHE A 271 -17.66 20.54 -0.08
CA PHE A 271 -17.59 22.00 -0.08
C PHE A 271 -18.12 22.61 1.22
N ALA A 272 -19.32 22.21 1.62
CA ALA A 272 -19.91 22.68 2.85
C ALA A 272 -19.01 22.35 4.05
N GLN A 273 -18.50 21.12 4.15
CA GLN A 273 -17.61 20.70 5.22
C GLN A 273 -16.31 21.53 5.27
N LYS A 274 -15.69 21.81 4.11
CA LYS A 274 -14.44 22.61 4.05
C LYS A 274 -14.65 24.09 4.37
N LEU A 275 -15.82 24.66 4.04
CA LEU A 275 -16.12 26.06 4.26
C LEU A 275 -16.65 26.34 5.67
N THR A 276 -17.37 25.42 6.29
CA THR A 276 -18.08 25.63 7.56
C THR A 276 -17.62 24.70 8.68
N GLY A 277 -17.02 23.56 8.35
CA GLY A 277 -16.64 22.53 9.31
C GLY A 277 -15.19 22.69 9.78
N GLU A 278 -14.88 22.01 10.89
CA GLU A 278 -13.54 21.76 11.35
C GLU A 278 -13.03 20.44 10.75
N THR A 279 -11.73 20.35 10.49
CA THR A 279 -11.10 19.10 10.05
C THR A 279 -11.18 18.09 11.20
N PRO A 280 -11.75 16.88 10.98
CA PRO A 280 -11.82 15.86 12.03
C PRO A 280 -10.40 15.50 12.51
N ALA A 281 -10.22 15.35 13.81
CA ALA A 281 -8.95 14.94 14.38
C ALA A 281 -8.54 13.55 13.87
N LEU A 282 -7.27 13.37 13.51
CA LEU A 282 -6.75 12.12 12.96
C LEU A 282 -6.79 11.00 14.01
N SER A 283 -6.59 11.34 15.28
CA SER A 283 -6.72 10.45 16.45
C SER A 283 -8.10 9.80 16.59
N THR A 284 -9.15 10.40 16.00
CA THR A 284 -10.49 9.77 15.95
C THR A 284 -10.56 8.57 15.01
N LEU A 285 -9.63 8.46 14.05
CA LEU A 285 -9.53 7.35 13.11
C LEU A 285 -8.51 6.30 13.59
N ARG A 286 -7.41 6.75 14.19
CA ARG A 286 -6.31 5.92 14.67
C ARG A 286 -5.68 6.54 15.92
N SER A 287 -5.90 5.90 17.06
CA SER A 287 -5.41 6.37 18.36
C SER A 287 -3.90 6.17 18.59
N ASP A 288 -3.24 5.36 17.76
CA ASP A 288 -1.80 5.08 17.83
C ASP A 288 -0.93 6.12 17.09
N ILE A 289 -1.54 7.14 16.47
CA ILE A 289 -0.78 8.21 15.82
C ILE A 289 -0.26 9.17 16.89
N PRO A 290 1.07 9.43 16.91
CA PRO A 290 1.65 10.36 17.86
C PRO A 290 1.08 11.77 17.71
N ALA A 291 0.76 12.41 18.84
CA ALA A 291 0.16 13.75 18.84
C ALA A 291 0.95 14.81 18.05
N PRO A 292 2.31 14.84 18.08
CA PRO A 292 3.07 15.76 17.23
C PRO A 292 2.85 15.54 15.73
N VAL A 293 2.74 14.27 15.29
CA VAL A 293 2.46 13.92 13.88
C VAL A 293 1.08 14.41 13.47
N GLU A 294 0.07 14.16 14.31
CA GLU A 294 -1.28 14.70 14.09
C GLU A 294 -1.26 16.23 13.99
N GLN A 295 -0.57 16.91 14.91
CA GLN A 295 -0.47 18.38 14.90
C GLN A 295 0.14 18.91 13.61
N ALA A 296 1.22 18.33 13.11
CA ALA A 296 1.84 18.72 11.85
C ALA A 296 0.88 18.53 10.65
N VAL A 297 0.15 17.42 10.60
CA VAL A 297 -0.87 17.18 9.57
C VAL A 297 -2.00 18.20 9.66
N MET A 298 -2.53 18.45 10.88
CA MET A 298 -3.62 19.39 11.10
C MET A 298 -3.20 20.85 10.85
N HIS A 299 -1.92 21.18 11.02
CA HIS A 299 -1.38 22.51 10.69
C HIS A 299 -1.49 22.80 9.19
N ALA A 300 -1.16 21.86 8.32
CA ALA A 300 -1.35 22.00 6.87
C ALA A 300 -2.83 22.10 6.48
N LEU A 301 -3.74 21.50 7.25
CA LEU A 301 -5.18 21.43 6.96
C LEU A 301 -5.98 22.61 7.52
N LYS A 302 -5.33 23.64 8.06
CA LYS A 302 -6.03 24.85 8.49
C LYS A 302 -6.81 25.45 7.32
N LYS A 303 -8.04 25.89 7.59
CA LYS A 303 -8.94 26.45 6.61
C LYS A 303 -8.35 27.71 5.97
N GLU A 304 -7.88 28.63 6.79
CA GLU A 304 -7.27 29.87 6.32
C GLU A 304 -5.81 29.62 5.87
N ALA A 305 -5.48 30.03 4.66
CA ALA A 305 -4.15 29.83 4.08
C ALA A 305 -3.04 30.44 4.94
N ASP A 306 -3.28 31.65 5.52
CA ASP A 306 -2.33 32.35 6.39
C ASP A 306 -2.03 31.59 7.71
N GLY A 307 -2.89 30.68 8.09
CA GLY A 307 -2.67 29.81 9.24
C GLY A 307 -1.83 28.58 8.94
N ARG A 308 -1.45 28.31 7.68
CA ARG A 308 -0.64 27.17 7.25
C ARG A 308 0.85 27.51 7.21
N PRO A 309 1.76 26.50 7.17
CA PRO A 309 3.17 26.73 6.91
C PRO A 309 3.40 27.51 5.61
N GLY A 310 4.45 28.37 5.60
CA GLY A 310 4.71 29.27 4.48
C GLY A 310 5.35 28.60 3.26
N SER A 311 5.98 27.42 3.40
CA SER A 311 6.55 26.62 2.31
C SER A 311 6.38 25.13 2.56
N VAL A 312 6.56 24.32 1.51
CA VAL A 312 6.52 22.86 1.61
C VAL A 312 7.65 22.36 2.49
N ALA A 313 8.85 22.93 2.36
CA ALA A 313 9.99 22.60 3.20
C ALA A 313 9.72 22.91 4.68
N ALA A 314 9.09 24.06 5.00
CA ALA A 314 8.74 24.39 6.38
C ALA A 314 7.77 23.38 6.98
N TRP A 315 6.73 23.00 6.24
CA TRP A 315 5.78 21.97 6.67
C TRP A 315 6.44 20.59 6.81
N TYR A 316 7.26 20.21 5.82
CA TYR A 316 7.91 18.91 5.86
C TYR A 316 8.87 18.79 7.06
N ASN A 317 9.63 19.85 7.38
CA ASN A 317 10.51 19.85 8.55
C ASN A 317 9.74 19.71 9.87
N GLU A 318 8.55 20.30 9.98
CA GLU A 318 7.65 20.10 11.13
C GLU A 318 7.20 18.63 11.22
N PHE A 319 6.76 18.06 10.10
CA PHE A 319 6.33 16.66 10.02
C PHE A 319 7.48 15.68 10.26
N ASP A 320 8.66 15.93 9.69
CA ASP A 320 9.88 15.13 9.85
C ASP A 320 10.33 15.09 11.31
N GLY A 321 10.41 16.25 11.98
CA GLY A 321 10.73 16.34 13.38
C GLY A 321 9.75 15.56 14.27
N ALA A 322 8.46 15.65 13.95
CA ALA A 322 7.40 14.94 14.65
C ALA A 322 7.48 13.41 14.42
N ALA A 323 7.69 12.99 13.18
CA ALA A 323 7.76 11.56 12.81
C ALA A 323 9.05 10.91 13.31
N SER A 324 10.18 11.63 13.26
CA SER A 324 11.48 11.16 13.77
C SER A 324 11.50 11.09 15.30
N GLY A 325 10.89 12.07 15.98
CA GLY A 325 10.70 12.04 17.43
C GLY A 325 9.79 10.89 17.87
N ALA A 326 8.75 10.59 17.09
CA ALA A 326 7.89 9.44 17.34
C ALA A 326 8.63 8.11 17.14
N ALA A 327 9.49 8.02 16.12
CA ALA A 327 10.31 6.83 15.87
C ALA A 327 11.33 6.59 17.01
N VAL A 328 11.88 7.66 17.59
CA VAL A 328 12.75 7.56 18.76
C VAL A 328 11.96 7.11 19.99
N ALA A 329 10.73 7.63 20.17
CA ALA A 329 9.88 7.23 21.28
C ALA A 329 9.37 5.78 21.15
N GLU A 330 9.10 5.30 19.93
CA GLU A 330 8.80 3.88 19.68
C GLU A 330 10.03 2.99 19.86
N ASP A 331 11.24 3.49 19.51
CA ASP A 331 12.50 2.75 19.64
C ASP A 331 13.01 2.78 21.11
N GLU A 332 12.67 3.80 21.89
CA GLU A 332 12.95 3.86 23.34
C GLU A 332 12.05 2.93 24.16
N GLY A 333 10.91 2.50 23.62
CA GLY A 333 10.01 1.52 24.26
C GLY A 333 10.19 0.08 23.78
N GLU A 334 10.90 -0.16 22.69
CA GLU A 334 11.21 -1.50 22.20
C GLU A 334 12.48 -2.07 22.82
N SER A 335 12.32 -3.11 23.63
CA SER A 335 13.43 -3.88 24.16
C SER A 335 14.29 -4.44 23.02
N ARG A 336 15.57 -4.11 22.99
CA ARG A 336 16.55 -4.62 22.04
C ARG A 336 17.35 -5.74 22.66
N LEU A 337 17.15 -6.96 22.18
CA LEU A 337 17.97 -8.10 22.58
C LEU A 337 19.02 -8.38 21.50
N VAL A 338 20.30 -8.22 21.85
CA VAL A 338 21.42 -8.59 21.00
C VAL A 338 21.96 -9.94 21.44
N VAL A 339 21.86 -10.93 20.56
CA VAL A 339 22.41 -12.27 20.79
C VAL A 339 23.72 -12.40 20.02
N MET A 340 24.80 -12.70 20.74
CA MET A 340 26.13 -12.94 20.18
C MET A 340 26.41 -14.44 20.17
N ALA A 341 26.75 -14.99 18.99
CA ALA A 341 27.10 -16.39 18.82
C ALA A 341 27.96 -16.61 17.56
N PRO A 342 28.58 -17.77 17.35
CA PRO A 342 29.30 -18.10 16.12
C PRO A 342 28.42 -17.96 14.87
N THR A 343 29.05 -17.61 13.74
CA THR A 343 28.37 -17.47 12.44
C THR A 343 27.66 -18.77 12.07
N GLY A 344 26.41 -18.66 11.67
CA GLY A 344 25.57 -19.82 11.31
C GLY A 344 24.70 -20.35 12.45
N ALA A 345 24.88 -19.89 13.69
CA ALA A 345 24.01 -20.26 14.79
C ALA A 345 22.59 -19.69 14.56
N GLU A 346 21.57 -20.47 14.90
CA GLU A 346 20.16 -20.09 14.81
C GLU A 346 19.64 -19.65 16.19
N VAL A 347 18.82 -18.61 16.22
CA VAL A 347 18.29 -18.02 17.45
C VAL A 347 16.77 -18.19 17.51
N TYR A 348 16.31 -18.73 18.63
CA TYR A 348 14.90 -18.96 18.92
C TYR A 348 14.52 -18.30 20.25
N VAL A 349 13.34 -17.73 20.32
CA VAL A 349 12.72 -17.22 21.55
C VAL A 349 11.34 -17.86 21.66
N ASP A 350 11.06 -18.51 22.81
CA ASP A 350 9.81 -19.25 23.05
C ASP A 350 9.47 -20.28 21.93
N ASP A 351 10.52 -20.97 21.42
CA ASP A 351 10.45 -21.91 20.29
C ASP A 351 10.14 -21.28 18.92
N GLU A 352 10.00 -19.97 18.80
CA GLU A 352 9.87 -19.27 17.53
C GLU A 352 11.25 -18.86 17.00
N ARG A 353 11.50 -19.12 15.69
CA ARG A 353 12.77 -18.77 15.05
C ARG A 353 12.81 -17.29 14.72
N HIS A 354 13.74 -16.54 15.32
CA HIS A 354 13.93 -15.10 15.09
C HIS A 354 15.06 -14.77 14.13
N GLY A 355 15.93 -15.71 13.78
CA GLY A 355 16.99 -15.47 12.79
C GLY A 355 18.21 -16.37 12.92
N SER A 356 19.25 -16.04 12.15
CA SER A 356 20.55 -16.69 12.21
C SER A 356 21.68 -15.67 12.34
N ILE A 357 22.76 -16.06 13.02
CA ILE A 357 23.95 -15.22 13.23
C ILE A 357 24.74 -15.09 11.92
N GLY A 358 24.84 -13.89 11.41
CA GLY A 358 25.61 -13.56 10.23
C GLY A 358 27.12 -13.37 10.51
N ARG A 359 27.87 -12.89 9.50
CA ARG A 359 29.31 -12.61 9.60
C ARG A 359 29.70 -11.61 10.71
N SER A 360 28.76 -10.81 11.20
CA SER A 360 28.96 -9.88 12.29
C SER A 360 29.06 -10.55 13.67
N GLY A 361 28.81 -11.86 13.78
CA GLY A 361 28.79 -12.60 15.04
C GLY A 361 27.64 -12.23 15.97
N ARG A 362 26.63 -11.49 15.49
CA ARG A 362 25.48 -11.05 16.28
C ARG A 362 24.18 -11.01 15.47
N VAL A 363 23.05 -11.13 16.16
CA VAL A 363 21.71 -10.82 15.66
C VAL A 363 21.00 -9.90 16.64
N ILE A 364 20.26 -8.94 16.13
CA ILE A 364 19.47 -8.00 16.93
C ILE A 364 18.01 -8.42 16.80
N LEU A 365 17.39 -8.76 17.92
CA LEU A 365 15.98 -9.09 18.01
C LEU A 365 15.23 -7.86 18.54
N LYS A 366 14.21 -7.44 17.81
CA LYS A 366 13.34 -6.33 18.17
C LYS A 366 11.94 -6.87 18.48
N SER A 367 11.15 -6.08 19.21
CA SER A 367 9.73 -6.39 19.46
C SER A 367 9.48 -7.68 20.24
N ILE A 368 10.42 -8.08 21.12
CA ILE A 368 10.14 -9.14 22.10
C ILE A 368 9.48 -8.47 23.31
N PRO A 369 8.28 -8.94 23.72
CA PRO A 369 7.57 -8.33 24.85
C PRO A 369 8.42 -8.36 26.14
N PRO A 370 8.32 -7.37 27.03
CA PRO A 370 8.95 -7.44 28.34
C PRO A 370 8.44 -8.65 29.15
N GLY A 371 9.34 -9.32 29.86
CA GLY A 371 9.01 -10.49 30.68
C GLY A 371 10.03 -11.62 30.58
N GLN A 372 9.64 -12.78 31.09
CA GLN A 372 10.49 -13.98 31.03
C GLN A 372 10.25 -14.77 29.75
N HIS A 373 11.32 -15.02 29.02
CA HIS A 373 11.34 -15.77 27.75
C HIS A 373 12.38 -16.88 27.79
N VAL A 374 12.18 -17.90 26.98
CA VAL A 374 13.16 -18.98 26.78
C VAL A 374 13.98 -18.68 25.54
N LEU A 375 15.23 -18.27 25.71
CA LEU A 375 16.18 -18.11 24.61
C LEU A 375 16.88 -19.44 24.34
N ARG A 376 16.85 -19.90 23.09
CA ARG A 376 17.62 -21.06 22.61
C ARG A 376 18.47 -20.66 21.42
N VAL A 377 19.76 -20.90 21.52
CA VAL A 377 20.73 -20.67 20.43
C VAL A 377 21.29 -22.03 20.01
N ALA A 378 21.03 -22.42 18.77
CA ALA A 378 21.44 -23.70 18.20
C ALA A 378 22.61 -23.50 17.23
N HIS A 379 23.68 -24.29 17.34
CA HIS A 379 24.80 -24.27 16.40
C HIS A 379 25.19 -25.70 16.01
N SER A 380 25.49 -25.90 14.72
CA SER A 380 25.80 -27.23 14.19
C SER A 380 27.06 -27.81 14.85
N GLY A 381 26.92 -28.94 15.53
CA GLY A 381 28.00 -29.66 16.17
C GLY A 381 28.20 -29.39 17.65
N ASP A 382 27.50 -28.43 18.22
CA ASP A 382 27.52 -28.08 19.64
C ASP A 382 26.18 -28.43 20.33
N GLN A 383 26.19 -28.48 21.65
CA GLN A 383 24.96 -28.56 22.44
C GLN A 383 24.28 -27.18 22.46
N ASP A 384 22.98 -27.14 22.18
CA ASP A 384 22.20 -25.89 22.19
C ASP A 384 22.35 -25.15 23.52
N ASP A 385 22.54 -23.83 23.46
CA ASP A 385 22.47 -22.97 24.64
C ASP A 385 21.02 -22.58 24.88
N GLU A 386 20.39 -23.15 25.91
CA GLU A 386 19.00 -22.91 26.27
C GLU A 386 18.91 -22.37 27.69
N ARG A 387 18.31 -21.18 27.82
CA ARG A 387 18.15 -20.50 29.13
C ARG A 387 16.93 -19.61 29.17
N VAL A 388 16.42 -19.36 30.38
CA VAL A 388 15.43 -18.33 30.64
C VAL A 388 16.12 -16.98 30.73
N ILE A 389 15.62 -16.00 29.99
CA ILE A 389 16.07 -14.61 30.01
C ILE A 389 14.92 -13.71 30.45
N GLU A 390 15.23 -12.59 31.07
CA GLU A 390 14.25 -11.57 31.42
C GLU A 390 14.46 -10.36 30.52
N ILE A 391 13.47 -10.02 29.70
CA ILE A 391 13.46 -8.85 28.84
C ILE A 391 12.92 -7.67 29.66
N ARG A 392 13.72 -6.61 29.77
CA ARG A 392 13.36 -5.40 30.51
C ARG A 392 12.46 -4.50 29.70
N ALA A 393 11.60 -3.76 30.40
CA ALA A 393 10.69 -2.78 29.80
C ALA A 393 11.33 -1.38 29.61
N ASP A 394 12.61 -1.22 29.99
CA ASP A 394 13.31 0.07 30.03
C ASP A 394 13.85 0.54 28.67
N GLY A 395 13.70 -0.26 27.61
CA GLY A 395 14.18 0.08 26.26
C GLY A 395 15.69 -0.07 26.07
N ASP A 396 16.45 -0.41 27.13
CA ASP A 396 17.90 -0.59 27.07
C ASP A 396 18.30 -1.83 26.26
N GLU A 397 19.41 -1.71 25.52
CA GLU A 397 19.97 -2.84 24.77
C GLU A 397 20.52 -3.91 25.71
N GLN A 398 19.93 -5.11 25.66
CA GLN A 398 20.38 -6.26 26.43
C GLN A 398 21.26 -7.16 25.56
N ILE A 399 22.52 -7.37 25.95
CA ILE A 399 23.47 -8.20 25.19
C ILE A 399 23.58 -9.56 25.87
N ILE A 400 23.31 -10.62 25.14
CA ILE A 400 23.45 -12.00 25.59
C ILE A 400 24.47 -12.72 24.71
N GLN A 401 25.52 -13.25 25.32
CA GLN A 401 26.49 -14.11 24.65
C GLN A 401 26.11 -15.58 24.83
N ALA A 402 25.95 -16.30 23.72
CA ALA A 402 25.68 -17.75 23.74
C ALA A 402 26.89 -18.51 24.28
N GLN A 403 26.63 -19.54 25.10
CA GLN A 403 27.63 -20.41 25.72
C GLN A 403 27.42 -21.85 25.25
N PHE A 404 28.20 -22.27 24.28
CA PHE A 404 28.17 -23.64 23.79
C PHE A 404 29.09 -24.54 24.63
N LYS A 405 28.57 -25.70 25.04
CA LYS A 405 29.40 -26.76 25.62
C LYS A 405 29.76 -27.71 24.49
N SER A 406 31.07 -27.89 24.24
CA SER A 406 31.53 -28.85 23.25
C SER A 406 31.05 -30.25 23.65
N ALA A 407 30.45 -30.98 22.72
CA ALA A 407 30.02 -32.37 22.96
C ALA A 407 31.24 -33.21 23.40
N PRO A 408 31.18 -33.94 24.50
CA PRO A 408 32.29 -34.82 24.90
C PRO A 408 32.52 -35.88 23.82
N SER A 409 33.75 -35.95 23.32
CA SER A 409 34.19 -37.01 22.39
C SER A 409 33.97 -38.35 23.06
N SER A 410 33.16 -39.21 22.44
CA SER A 410 32.76 -40.51 22.92
C SER A 410 33.94 -41.42 23.20
N GLY A 411 34.27 -41.61 24.47
CA GLY A 411 35.06 -42.69 25.00
C GLY A 411 34.13 -43.69 25.68
N LEU A 412 34.04 -44.88 25.11
CA LEU A 412 33.27 -46.05 25.61
C LEU A 412 33.72 -46.47 27.00
N SER A 413 32.80 -46.64 27.93
CA SER A 413 32.74 -47.82 28.81
C SER A 413 31.44 -47.85 29.64
N PRO A 414 30.86 -49.04 29.86
CA PRO A 414 29.54 -49.20 30.44
C PRO A 414 29.62 -49.54 31.94
N SER A 415 28.68 -49.05 32.73
CA SER A 415 28.13 -49.86 33.84
C SER A 415 27.04 -49.17 34.66
N GLN A 416 26.03 -49.94 34.89
CA GLN A 416 25.17 -50.05 36.06
C GLN A 416 23.98 -49.09 36.22
N GLY A 417 22.84 -49.74 36.23
CA GLY A 417 21.50 -49.26 36.44
C GLY A 417 21.25 -48.74 37.87
N GLY A 418 20.27 -47.87 37.92
CA GLY A 418 19.68 -47.35 39.14
C GLY A 418 18.30 -46.80 38.86
N SER A 419 17.30 -47.59 39.17
CA SER A 419 15.90 -47.19 39.24
C SER A 419 15.73 -46.09 40.27
N LEU A 420 15.14 -44.95 39.88
CA LEU A 420 14.67 -43.95 40.86
C LEU A 420 13.25 -43.48 40.54
N GLY A 421 12.47 -43.60 41.59
CA GLY A 421 11.06 -43.37 41.67
C GLY A 421 10.61 -41.95 41.41
N SER A 422 9.32 -41.88 41.11
CA SER A 422 8.54 -40.65 40.99
C SER A 422 8.60 -39.82 42.28
N VAL A 423 9.10 -38.60 42.20
CA VAL A 423 9.03 -37.59 43.29
C VAL A 423 7.99 -36.57 42.91
N SER A 424 6.82 -36.68 43.51
CA SER A 424 5.83 -35.62 43.56
C SER A 424 6.26 -34.56 44.59
N GLY A 425 6.37 -33.30 44.19
CA GLY A 425 6.40 -32.17 45.14
C GLY A 425 7.71 -31.37 45.22
N MET A 426 8.44 -31.14 44.14
CA MET A 426 9.49 -30.11 44.13
C MET A 426 9.03 -28.91 43.31
N THR A 427 8.93 -27.77 43.99
CA THR A 427 8.89 -26.45 43.32
C THR A 427 10.20 -26.24 42.60
N LEU A 428 10.15 -26.26 41.27
CA LEU A 428 11.30 -25.97 40.41
C LEU A 428 11.75 -24.51 40.57
N PRO A 429 13.05 -24.21 40.54
CA PRO A 429 13.52 -22.84 40.59
C PRO A 429 13.00 -22.04 39.40
N PRO A 430 12.78 -20.73 39.52
CA PRO A 430 12.15 -19.89 38.50
C PRO A 430 12.95 -19.78 37.18
N HIS A 431 14.17 -20.27 37.13
CA HIS A 431 15.04 -20.28 35.95
C HIS A 431 15.06 -21.63 35.21
N ALA A 432 14.23 -22.61 35.60
CA ALA A 432 14.17 -23.90 34.91
C ALA A 432 13.26 -23.82 33.68
N VAL A 433 13.67 -24.48 32.59
CA VAL A 433 12.81 -24.64 31.40
C VAL A 433 11.94 -25.88 31.60
N VAL A 434 10.63 -25.74 31.35
CA VAL A 434 9.65 -26.82 31.42
C VAL A 434 8.96 -27.03 30.06
N ALA A 435 8.65 -28.28 29.70
CA ALA A 435 7.93 -28.62 28.49
C ALA A 435 6.51 -29.07 28.82
N CYS A 436 5.54 -28.60 28.04
CA CYS A 436 4.15 -29.07 28.14
C CYS A 436 4.06 -30.56 27.77
N THR A 437 3.50 -31.39 28.65
CA THR A 437 3.38 -32.82 28.43
C THR A 437 2.47 -33.21 27.26
N LYS A 438 1.61 -32.29 26.79
CA LYS A 438 0.65 -32.54 25.72
C LYS A 438 1.15 -32.14 24.32
N CYS A 439 1.85 -31.01 24.18
CA CYS A 439 2.26 -30.49 22.87
C CYS A 439 3.77 -30.22 22.76
N GLY A 440 4.55 -30.46 23.83
CA GLY A 440 6.01 -30.28 23.82
C GLY A 440 6.49 -28.82 23.87
N SER A 441 5.59 -27.81 23.81
CA SER A 441 6.00 -26.40 23.86
C SER A 441 6.66 -26.09 25.20
N ARG A 442 7.74 -25.29 25.15
CA ARG A 442 8.60 -24.99 26.27
C ARG A 442 8.24 -23.64 26.92
N PHE A 443 8.39 -23.55 28.23
CA PHE A 443 8.00 -22.38 29.03
C PHE A 443 8.98 -22.22 30.20
N ALA A 444 9.02 -21.00 30.76
CA ALA A 444 9.73 -20.76 32.02
C ALA A 444 9.08 -21.52 33.18
N GLY A 445 9.88 -21.95 34.16
CA GLY A 445 9.39 -22.63 35.36
C GLY A 445 8.38 -21.76 36.08
N GLY A 446 7.22 -22.34 36.45
CA GLY A 446 6.11 -21.60 37.07
C GLY A 446 4.94 -21.29 36.15
N ALA A 447 5.02 -21.67 34.86
CA ALA A 447 3.87 -21.59 33.95
C ALA A 447 2.68 -22.37 34.48
N LYS A 448 1.51 -21.73 34.63
CA LYS A 448 0.28 -22.35 35.16
C LYS A 448 -0.54 -23.08 34.09
N PHE A 449 -0.39 -22.70 32.83
CA PHE A 449 -1.06 -23.32 31.67
C PHE A 449 -0.23 -23.13 30.40
N CYS A 450 -0.36 -24.05 29.47
CA CYS A 450 0.29 -23.97 28.16
C CYS A 450 -0.47 -23.01 27.25
N GLY A 451 0.13 -21.89 26.85
CA GLY A 451 -0.48 -20.90 25.97
C GLY A 451 -0.87 -21.45 24.59
N ARG A 452 -0.27 -22.58 24.15
CA ARG A 452 -0.56 -23.19 22.86
C ARG A 452 -1.72 -24.18 22.87
N CYS A 453 -1.85 -25.00 23.92
CA CYS A 453 -2.86 -26.07 23.98
C CYS A 453 -3.72 -26.09 25.26
N GLY A 454 -3.55 -25.13 26.16
CA GLY A 454 -4.31 -24.98 27.40
C GLY A 454 -3.99 -26.03 28.50
N ASN A 455 -3.03 -26.93 28.27
CA ASN A 455 -2.68 -27.97 29.24
C ASN A 455 -2.00 -27.35 30.48
N THR A 456 -2.25 -27.93 31.67
CA THR A 456 -1.69 -27.47 32.95
C THR A 456 -0.56 -28.34 33.49
N SER A 457 -0.20 -29.39 32.77
CA SER A 457 0.85 -30.35 33.18
C SER A 457 2.13 -30.12 32.40
N PHE A 458 3.24 -29.96 33.12
CA PHE A 458 4.57 -29.68 32.59
C PHE A 458 5.60 -30.67 33.16
N GLN A 459 6.66 -30.91 32.40
CA GLN A 459 7.82 -31.70 32.84
C GLN A 459 9.09 -30.88 32.69
N PRO A 460 10.09 -31.00 33.60
CA PRO A 460 11.35 -30.33 33.47
C PRO A 460 12.09 -30.83 32.23
N VAL A 461 12.70 -29.93 31.47
CA VAL A 461 13.58 -30.25 30.34
C VAL A 461 14.97 -30.49 30.92
N THR A 462 15.38 -31.79 31.01
CA THR A 462 16.76 -32.12 31.33
C THR A 462 17.55 -32.26 30.03
N SER A 463 18.82 -31.86 30.05
CA SER A 463 19.72 -31.77 28.88
C SER A 463 19.94 -33.08 28.10
N ASP A 464 19.34 -34.21 28.55
CA ASP A 464 19.48 -35.52 27.90
C ASP A 464 18.27 -35.95 27.03
N SER A 465 17.24 -35.13 26.87
CA SER A 465 16.04 -35.48 26.10
C SER A 465 16.04 -34.90 24.69
N ALA A 466 17.13 -35.09 23.94
CA ALA A 466 17.15 -34.90 22.49
C ALA A 466 16.67 -36.15 21.77
N MET A 467 15.39 -36.50 21.88
CA MET A 467 14.74 -37.44 20.97
C MET A 467 13.92 -36.68 19.94
N HIS A 468 14.53 -36.45 18.77
CA HIS A 468 13.78 -36.18 17.55
C HIS A 468 12.90 -37.38 17.21
N PRO A 469 11.66 -37.24 16.81
CA PRO A 469 10.94 -38.30 16.11
C PRO A 469 11.66 -38.51 14.77
N ARG A 470 12.34 -39.64 14.64
CA ARG A 470 12.92 -40.11 13.37
C ARG A 470 11.78 -40.29 12.37
N MET A 471 11.77 -39.49 11.33
CA MET A 471 11.13 -39.86 10.07
C MET A 471 11.89 -41.04 9.46
N PRO A 472 11.20 -42.06 8.92
CA PRO A 472 11.88 -43.19 8.26
C PRO A 472 12.63 -42.69 7.01
N PRO A 473 13.77 -43.33 6.65
CA PRO A 473 14.58 -42.93 5.51
C PRO A 473 13.82 -43.17 4.20
N VAL A 474 13.64 -42.12 3.41
CA VAL A 474 13.15 -42.21 2.04
C VAL A 474 14.31 -42.70 1.17
N GLN A 475 14.20 -43.91 0.63
CA GLN A 475 15.07 -44.42 -0.41
C GLN A 475 14.82 -43.68 -1.74
N PRO A 476 15.83 -43.42 -2.56
CA PRO A 476 15.64 -42.79 -3.87
C PRO A 476 15.16 -43.84 -4.87
N SER A 477 13.91 -43.70 -5.32
CA SER A 477 13.38 -44.48 -6.45
C SER A 477 13.01 -43.54 -7.57
N SER A 478 13.77 -43.66 -8.65
CA SER A 478 13.43 -43.50 -10.09
C SER A 478 12.12 -42.79 -10.44
N LEU A 479 12.25 -41.74 -11.23
CA LEU A 479 11.19 -41.11 -12.04
C LEU A 479 10.47 -42.12 -12.93
N PRO A 480 9.17 -42.02 -13.06
CA PRO A 480 8.53 -42.26 -14.34
C PRO A 480 7.65 -41.09 -14.79
N SER A 481 7.57 -41.02 -16.09
CA SER A 481 6.91 -40.08 -16.98
C SER A 481 5.44 -39.81 -16.71
N LEU A 482 5.04 -38.63 -17.17
CA LEU A 482 3.69 -38.08 -17.38
C LEU A 482 2.65 -39.09 -17.90
N ASN A 483 1.52 -39.04 -17.30
CA ASN A 483 0.13 -39.22 -17.73
C ASN A 483 -0.63 -40.15 -16.79
N GLN A 484 -1.51 -39.62 -15.99
CA GLN A 484 -2.92 -40.03 -15.96
C GLN A 484 -3.68 -39.25 -14.89
N ALA A 485 -4.89 -38.91 -15.24
CA ALA A 485 -5.89 -38.21 -14.46
C ALA A 485 -6.09 -38.84 -13.07
N ALA A 486 -6.10 -38.06 -12.03
CA ALA A 486 -6.59 -38.44 -10.71
C ALA A 486 -7.75 -37.53 -10.31
N SER A 487 -8.87 -38.15 -10.30
CA SER A 487 -10.15 -37.92 -9.64
C SER A 487 -10.09 -37.14 -8.31
N GLY A 488 -10.93 -36.08 -8.19
CA GLY A 488 -11.79 -35.86 -7.05
C GLY A 488 -11.17 -35.59 -5.68
N ALA A 489 -10.37 -34.56 -5.52
CA ALA A 489 -10.22 -33.95 -4.19
C ALA A 489 -11.34 -32.93 -4.00
N SER A 490 -12.35 -33.27 -3.20
CA SER A 490 -13.45 -32.37 -2.83
C SER A 490 -12.87 -31.10 -2.20
N ARG A 491 -13.22 -29.95 -2.76
CA ARG A 491 -12.87 -28.63 -2.22
C ARG A 491 -14.12 -27.99 -1.61
N ILE A 492 -13.91 -27.22 -0.53
CA ILE A 492 -14.98 -26.44 0.12
C ILE A 492 -14.76 -24.97 -0.22
N ARG A 493 -15.78 -24.33 -0.80
CA ARG A 493 -15.74 -22.92 -1.14
C ARG A 493 -16.13 -22.07 0.06
N CYS A 494 -15.29 -21.10 0.42
CA CYS A 494 -15.61 -20.16 1.49
C CYS A 494 -16.77 -19.25 1.09
N THR A 495 -17.86 -19.28 1.84
CA THR A 495 -19.06 -18.48 1.59
C THR A 495 -18.86 -16.98 1.79
N ARG A 496 -17.80 -16.57 2.53
CA ARG A 496 -17.52 -15.15 2.79
C ARG A 496 -16.62 -14.50 1.75
N CYS A 497 -15.64 -15.21 1.18
CA CYS A 497 -14.68 -14.62 0.24
C CYS A 497 -14.55 -15.38 -1.10
N GLY A 498 -15.30 -16.45 -1.31
CA GLY A 498 -15.35 -17.21 -2.55
C GLY A 498 -14.12 -18.07 -2.87
N VAL A 499 -13.12 -18.15 -1.98
CA VAL A 499 -11.89 -18.92 -2.21
C VAL A 499 -12.09 -20.39 -1.87
N ASP A 500 -11.62 -21.27 -2.77
CA ASP A 500 -11.69 -22.73 -2.58
C ASP A 500 -10.58 -23.19 -1.61
N GLN A 501 -10.96 -23.96 -0.60
CA GLN A 501 -10.09 -24.53 0.42
C GLN A 501 -10.11 -26.06 0.35
N PRO A 502 -9.06 -26.78 0.78
CA PRO A 502 -9.08 -28.23 0.89
C PRO A 502 -10.21 -28.71 1.80
N ALA A 503 -10.84 -29.84 1.45
CA ALA A 503 -11.86 -30.45 2.32
C ALA A 503 -11.27 -30.79 3.70
N GLY A 504 -12.01 -30.47 4.77
CA GLY A 504 -11.54 -30.65 6.15
C GLY A 504 -10.90 -29.41 6.78
N THR A 505 -10.72 -28.32 6.05
CA THR A 505 -10.24 -27.05 6.62
C THR A 505 -11.33 -26.40 7.48
N LYS A 506 -11.03 -26.11 8.75
CA LYS A 506 -11.99 -25.55 9.70
C LYS A 506 -12.21 -24.03 9.53
N PHE A 507 -11.21 -23.33 9.02
CA PHE A 507 -11.27 -21.87 8.80
C PHE A 507 -10.68 -21.51 7.43
N CYS A 508 -11.24 -20.52 6.76
CA CYS A 508 -10.72 -20.01 5.50
C CYS A 508 -9.39 -19.28 5.72
N GLY A 509 -8.31 -19.75 5.09
CA GLY A 509 -6.97 -19.17 5.20
C GLY A 509 -6.85 -17.73 4.67
N ARG A 510 -7.86 -17.24 3.93
CA ARG A 510 -7.85 -15.87 3.38
C ARG A 510 -8.62 -14.85 4.21
N CYS A 511 -9.77 -15.24 4.81
CA CYS A 511 -10.65 -14.30 5.51
C CYS A 511 -11.01 -14.74 6.94
N GLY A 512 -10.44 -15.83 7.46
CA GLY A 512 -10.67 -16.33 8.80
C GLY A 512 -12.08 -16.89 9.07
N ALA A 513 -12.97 -16.95 8.07
CA ALA A 513 -14.34 -17.47 8.27
C ALA A 513 -14.32 -18.97 8.56
N SER A 514 -15.14 -19.45 9.51
CA SER A 514 -15.32 -20.86 9.82
C SER A 514 -15.94 -21.62 8.64
N LEU A 515 -15.34 -22.75 8.26
CA LEU A 515 -15.78 -23.63 7.17
C LEU A 515 -16.39 -24.94 7.67
N GLY A 516 -16.41 -25.17 8.99
CA GLY A 516 -16.93 -26.36 9.64
C GLY A 516 -18.14 -26.07 10.49
N GLY A 517 -19.33 -26.20 9.93
CA GLY A 517 -20.60 -26.20 10.66
C GLY A 517 -21.62 -26.98 9.85
N SER A 518 -22.20 -28.02 10.42
CA SER A 518 -23.29 -28.79 9.83
C SER A 518 -24.42 -27.86 9.39
N ALA A 519 -24.61 -27.74 8.07
CA ALA A 519 -25.66 -26.96 7.48
C ALA A 519 -27.00 -27.67 7.76
N ILE A 520 -27.76 -27.14 8.68
CA ILE A 520 -29.22 -27.27 8.61
C ILE A 520 -29.62 -26.33 7.45
N ALA A 521 -30.10 -26.90 6.37
CA ALA A 521 -30.58 -26.20 5.21
C ALA A 521 -31.83 -25.38 5.58
N TRP A 522 -31.63 -24.08 5.81
CA TRP A 522 -32.70 -23.10 5.68
C TRP A 522 -32.60 -22.56 4.26
N SER A 523 -33.49 -23.02 3.39
CA SER A 523 -33.77 -22.39 2.10
C SER A 523 -34.34 -21.00 2.38
N ALA A 524 -33.47 -19.98 2.30
CA ALA A 524 -33.93 -18.60 2.22
C ALA A 524 -34.67 -18.43 0.87
N PRO A 525 -35.88 -17.82 0.86
CA PRO A 525 -36.56 -17.49 -0.37
C PRO A 525 -35.68 -16.55 -1.19
N ARG A 526 -35.60 -16.79 -2.51
CA ARG A 526 -34.92 -15.89 -3.45
C ARG A 526 -35.49 -14.49 -3.28
N PRO A 527 -34.68 -13.43 -3.19
CA PRO A 527 -35.19 -12.07 -3.17
C PRO A 527 -35.98 -11.83 -4.46
N VAL A 528 -37.23 -11.44 -4.33
CA VAL A 528 -38.14 -11.13 -5.45
C VAL A 528 -37.62 -9.81 -6.05
N GLU A 529 -37.11 -9.89 -7.28
CA GLU A 529 -36.71 -8.70 -8.03
C GLU A 529 -37.92 -7.82 -8.32
N VAL A 530 -37.80 -6.51 -8.21
CA VAL A 530 -38.87 -5.54 -8.50
C VAL A 530 -38.72 -5.09 -9.95
N LEU A 531 -39.79 -5.28 -10.75
CA LEU A 531 -39.86 -4.81 -12.13
C LEU A 531 -40.39 -3.37 -12.17
N CYS A 532 -39.71 -2.51 -12.92
CA CYS A 532 -40.19 -1.16 -13.17
C CYS A 532 -41.44 -1.18 -14.09
N PRO A 533 -42.59 -0.65 -13.65
CA PRO A 533 -43.80 -0.65 -14.48
C PRO A 533 -43.74 0.29 -15.68
N GLY A 534 -42.68 1.12 -15.79
CA GLY A 534 -42.50 2.07 -16.89
C GLY A 534 -41.58 1.63 -18.01
N CYS A 535 -40.56 0.78 -17.71
CA CYS A 535 -39.55 0.38 -18.70
C CYS A 535 -39.12 -1.09 -18.59
N ASN A 536 -39.78 -1.91 -17.78
CA ASN A 536 -39.52 -3.34 -17.55
C ASN A 536 -38.07 -3.70 -17.14
N SER A 537 -37.33 -2.76 -16.60
CA SER A 537 -36.01 -3.04 -16.03
C SER A 537 -36.16 -3.64 -14.63
N THR A 538 -35.34 -4.65 -14.29
CA THR A 538 -35.33 -5.32 -12.98
C THR A 538 -34.38 -4.67 -12.02
N TYR A 539 -34.75 -4.60 -10.74
CA TYR A 539 -33.98 -3.97 -9.65
C TYR A 539 -34.02 -4.82 -8.38
N PRO A 540 -33.00 -4.74 -7.53
CA PRO A 540 -33.02 -5.39 -6.22
C PRO A 540 -34.18 -4.89 -5.34
N PRO A 541 -34.72 -5.74 -4.45
CA PRO A 541 -35.79 -5.34 -3.52
C PRO A 541 -35.32 -4.18 -2.62
N GLY A 542 -36.19 -3.18 -2.48
CA GLY A 542 -35.89 -1.96 -1.70
C GLY A 542 -35.38 -0.78 -2.54
N THR A 543 -35.20 -0.92 -3.85
CA THR A 543 -34.93 0.19 -4.75
C THR A 543 -36.16 1.08 -4.88
N ARG A 544 -36.03 2.37 -4.58
CA ARG A 544 -37.16 3.32 -4.56
C ARG A 544 -37.48 3.96 -5.91
N PHE A 545 -36.49 4.04 -6.81
CA PHE A 545 -36.64 4.68 -8.09
C PHE A 545 -35.96 3.88 -9.21
N CYS A 546 -36.55 3.84 -10.37
CA CYS A 546 -35.97 3.24 -11.57
C CYS A 546 -34.83 4.12 -12.10
N GLY A 547 -33.60 3.61 -12.11
CA GLY A 547 -32.43 4.33 -12.64
C GLY A 547 -32.47 4.61 -14.15
N ARG A 548 -33.41 4.00 -14.87
CA ARG A 548 -33.55 4.16 -16.34
C ARG A 548 -34.61 5.18 -16.74
N CYS A 549 -35.77 5.24 -16.05
CA CYS A 549 -36.87 6.12 -16.40
C CYS A 549 -37.36 7.03 -15.27
N GLY A 550 -36.71 7.01 -14.12
CA GLY A 550 -37.00 7.87 -12.98
C GLY A 550 -38.28 7.55 -12.20
N ARG A 551 -39.07 6.52 -12.60
CA ARG A 551 -40.31 6.16 -11.89
C ARG A 551 -40.02 5.49 -10.54
N THR A 552 -40.94 5.71 -9.58
CA THR A 552 -40.95 5.01 -8.28
C THR A 552 -41.26 3.52 -8.50
N LEU A 553 -40.49 2.65 -7.80
CA LEU A 553 -40.58 1.18 -7.88
C LEU A 553 -41.31 0.62 -6.67
#